data_b21506e7757b1167ac9c151637b4c95b
#
_entry.id   b21506e7757b1167ac9c151637b4c95b
#
_cell.length_a   1.000
_cell.length_b   1.000
_cell.length_c   1.000
_cell.angle_alpha   90.00
_cell.angle_beta   90.00
_cell.angle_gamma   90.00
#
_symmetry.space_group_name_H-M   'P 1'
#
loop_
_entity.id
_entity.type
_entity.pdbx_description
1 polymer ?
#
loop_
_entity_poly.entity_id
_entity_poly.type
_entity_poly.pdbx_seq_one_letter_code
_entity_poly.pdbx_strand_id
1 'polypeptide(L)'
;MSVPAHSPTGWVRPVQLRGGLQAVIRPIKPEDAPRLIDLFGRLSRESVYYRFFFKRKELGLDEANHLATVDYHKRMAFVAEVEEGDQLKLIGVARYEPLTAPPDAAEMAIVVSDDYQHHGVGRLLLHTLGDYALTLGYTTFLAEVLSDNYRMIAFCERLGYPLRIKSEGTMRHIWMTLRPSKELLAAPHTSGAAHRE
;
A
#
# COMPACT_ATOMS: atom_id res chain seq x y z
N MET A 1 -15.05 -7.95 -19.17
CA MET A 1 -14.99 -7.42 -17.79
C MET A 1 -14.83 -5.92 -17.90
N SER A 2 -15.82 -5.13 -17.44
CA SER A 2 -15.73 -3.66 -17.48
C SER A 2 -14.58 -3.19 -16.59
N VAL A 3 -13.66 -2.42 -17.17
CA VAL A 3 -12.70 -1.62 -16.40
C VAL A 3 -13.53 -0.69 -15.51
N PRO A 4 -13.27 -0.61 -14.18
CA PRO A 4 -13.98 0.32 -13.32
C PRO A 4 -13.85 1.73 -13.88
N ALA A 5 -14.94 2.48 -13.91
CA ALA A 5 -15.04 3.79 -14.57
C ALA A 5 -14.12 4.89 -13.97
N HIS A 6 -13.34 4.59 -12.92
CA HIS A 6 -12.52 5.56 -12.18
C HIS A 6 -11.16 4.99 -11.82
N SER A 7 -10.33 4.75 -12.85
CA SER A 7 -8.90 4.58 -12.57
C SER A 7 -8.36 5.92 -12.02
N PRO A 8 -7.74 5.95 -10.83
CA PRO A 8 -7.27 7.19 -10.20
C PRO A 8 -5.96 7.68 -10.85
N THR A 9 -6.04 8.11 -12.11
CA THR A 9 -4.88 8.52 -12.92
C THR A 9 -4.12 9.70 -12.31
N GLY A 10 -4.78 10.57 -11.54
CA GLY A 10 -4.16 11.68 -10.82
C GLY A 10 -3.27 11.29 -9.64
N TRP A 11 -3.16 9.98 -9.34
CA TRP A 11 -2.38 9.47 -8.21
C TRP A 11 -1.06 8.80 -8.61
N VAL A 12 -0.57 9.07 -9.80
CA VAL A 12 0.77 8.66 -10.25
C VAL A 12 1.78 9.72 -9.80
N ARG A 13 2.75 9.34 -8.99
CA ARG A 13 3.72 10.26 -8.37
C ARG A 13 5.15 9.76 -8.58
N PRO A 14 5.99 10.45 -9.37
CA PRO A 14 7.43 10.26 -9.32
C PRO A 14 7.94 10.69 -7.95
N VAL A 15 8.82 9.89 -7.36
CA VAL A 15 9.40 10.14 -6.04
C VAL A 15 10.89 9.82 -6.06
N GLN A 16 11.65 10.53 -5.25
CA GLN A 16 13.04 10.22 -4.99
C GLN A 16 13.16 9.50 -3.64
N LEU A 17 13.67 8.28 -3.66
CA LEU A 17 13.94 7.49 -2.47
C LEU A 17 15.23 7.94 -1.79
N ARG A 18 15.44 7.53 -0.53
CA ARG A 18 16.72 7.71 0.14
C ARG A 18 17.81 7.02 -0.66
N GLY A 19 18.96 7.70 -0.85
CA GLY A 19 20.04 7.22 -1.71
C GLY A 19 19.94 7.69 -3.16
N GLY A 20 18.92 8.50 -3.52
CA GLY A 20 18.81 9.13 -4.84
C GLY A 20 18.09 8.31 -5.90
N LEU A 21 17.69 7.07 -5.60
CA LEU A 21 16.97 6.21 -6.54
C LEU A 21 15.60 6.83 -6.89
N GLN A 22 15.30 6.88 -8.20
CA GLN A 22 14.01 7.33 -8.69
C GLN A 22 13.01 6.17 -8.68
N ALA A 23 11.79 6.44 -8.22
CA ALA A 23 10.70 5.49 -8.22
C ALA A 23 9.39 6.17 -8.61
N VAL A 24 8.38 5.38 -8.94
CA VAL A 24 7.03 5.87 -9.20
C VAL A 24 6.08 5.17 -8.24
N ILE A 25 5.30 5.94 -7.49
CA ILE A 25 4.15 5.43 -6.74
C ILE A 25 2.92 5.60 -7.63
N ARG A 26 2.21 4.52 -7.86
CA ARG A 26 1.01 4.52 -8.72
C ARG A 26 -0.04 3.51 -8.26
N PRO A 27 -1.30 3.70 -8.66
CA PRO A 27 -2.33 2.67 -8.52
C PRO A 27 -1.88 1.36 -9.19
N ILE A 28 -2.22 0.23 -8.56
CA ILE A 28 -2.02 -1.09 -9.17
C ILE A 28 -2.93 -1.25 -10.39
N LYS A 29 -2.50 -2.08 -11.35
CA LYS A 29 -3.27 -2.43 -12.55
C LYS A 29 -3.36 -3.94 -12.69
N PRO A 30 -4.38 -4.49 -13.37
CA PRO A 30 -4.48 -5.94 -13.62
C PRO A 30 -3.22 -6.55 -14.27
N GLU A 31 -2.55 -5.78 -15.13
CA GLU A 31 -1.32 -6.20 -15.83
C GLU A 31 -0.11 -6.34 -14.89
N ASP A 32 -0.24 -5.89 -13.64
CA ASP A 32 0.81 -6.05 -12.64
C ASP A 32 0.84 -7.45 -11.99
N ALA A 33 -0.12 -8.33 -12.27
CA ALA A 33 -0.18 -9.66 -11.67
C ALA A 33 1.14 -10.47 -11.84
N PRO A 34 1.78 -10.54 -13.01
CA PRO A 34 3.08 -11.21 -13.15
C PRO A 34 4.19 -10.52 -12.33
N ARG A 35 4.14 -9.19 -12.22
CA ARG A 35 5.13 -8.41 -11.45
C ARG A 35 4.94 -8.58 -9.94
N LEU A 36 3.69 -8.83 -9.47
CA LEU A 36 3.45 -9.21 -8.06
C LEU A 36 4.05 -10.57 -7.74
N ILE A 37 3.97 -11.54 -8.68
CA ILE A 37 4.60 -12.86 -8.53
C ILE A 37 6.13 -12.68 -8.43
N ASP A 38 6.71 -11.86 -9.31
CA ASP A 38 8.14 -11.54 -9.27
C ASP A 38 8.55 -10.85 -7.95
N LEU A 39 7.79 -9.84 -7.51
CA LEU A 39 8.02 -9.19 -6.21
C LEU A 39 7.98 -10.21 -5.07
N PHE A 40 6.97 -11.10 -5.06
CA PHE A 40 6.85 -12.15 -4.05
C PHE A 40 8.07 -13.08 -4.06
N GLY A 41 8.55 -13.49 -5.24
CA GLY A 41 9.69 -14.38 -5.41
C GLY A 41 11.02 -13.81 -4.88
N ARG A 42 11.11 -12.47 -4.75
CA ARG A 42 12.27 -11.76 -4.22
C ARG A 42 12.19 -11.45 -2.72
N LEU A 43 11.05 -11.74 -2.07
CA LEU A 43 10.93 -11.55 -0.63
C LEU A 43 11.68 -12.61 0.15
N SER A 44 12.30 -12.22 1.25
CA SER A 44 12.84 -13.15 2.22
C SER A 44 11.73 -14.01 2.85
N ARG A 45 12.11 -15.17 3.38
CA ARG A 45 11.16 -16.02 4.12
C ARG A 45 10.54 -15.31 5.32
N GLU A 46 11.28 -14.41 5.95
CA GLU A 46 10.81 -13.58 7.07
C GLU A 46 9.74 -12.60 6.59
N SER A 47 9.98 -11.86 5.49
CA SER A 47 9.02 -10.92 4.90
C SER A 47 7.74 -11.61 4.45
N VAL A 48 7.84 -12.80 3.84
CA VAL A 48 6.67 -13.62 3.49
C VAL A 48 5.90 -14.05 4.73
N TYR A 49 6.58 -14.54 5.77
CA TYR A 49 5.94 -14.97 7.02
C TYR A 49 5.18 -13.83 7.69
N TYR A 50 5.80 -12.68 7.85
CA TYR A 50 5.16 -11.53 8.49
C TYR A 50 4.03 -10.91 7.65
N ARG A 51 4.06 -11.08 6.32
CA ARG A 51 2.99 -10.56 5.46
C ARG A 51 1.77 -11.47 5.40
N PHE A 52 1.96 -12.80 5.44
CA PHE A 52 0.88 -13.78 5.23
C PHE A 52 0.55 -14.60 6.47
N PHE A 53 1.29 -14.45 7.58
CA PHE A 53 1.14 -15.16 8.85
C PHE A 53 1.41 -16.67 8.77
N PHE A 54 1.86 -17.16 7.63
CA PHE A 54 2.25 -18.55 7.41
C PHE A 54 3.37 -18.67 6.38
N LYS A 55 4.06 -19.82 6.42
CA LYS A 55 5.11 -20.11 5.45
C LYS A 55 4.48 -20.37 4.09
N ARG A 56 4.85 -19.57 3.11
CA ARG A 56 4.35 -19.64 1.75
C ARG A 56 5.52 -19.73 0.78
N LYS A 57 5.40 -20.61 -0.23
CA LYS A 57 6.49 -20.83 -1.20
C LYS A 57 6.33 -19.97 -2.46
N GLU A 58 5.09 -19.75 -2.87
CA GLU A 58 4.76 -19.06 -4.12
C GLU A 58 3.46 -18.26 -4.02
N LEU A 59 3.33 -17.28 -4.87
CA LEU A 59 2.08 -16.56 -5.14
C LEU A 59 1.53 -17.10 -6.46
N GLY A 60 0.39 -17.80 -6.42
CA GLY A 60 -0.26 -18.35 -7.61
C GLY A 60 -0.82 -17.26 -8.53
N LEU A 61 -0.92 -17.58 -9.83
CA LEU A 61 -1.39 -16.62 -10.83
C LEU A 61 -2.82 -16.10 -10.55
N ASP A 62 -3.74 -16.99 -10.17
CA ASP A 62 -5.14 -16.59 -9.88
C ASP A 62 -5.21 -15.61 -8.73
N GLU A 63 -4.43 -15.82 -7.69
CA GLU A 63 -4.36 -14.91 -6.56
C GLU A 63 -3.66 -13.61 -6.92
N ALA A 64 -2.58 -13.66 -7.69
CA ALA A 64 -1.91 -12.46 -8.19
C ALA A 64 -2.87 -11.61 -9.04
N ASN A 65 -3.68 -12.23 -9.90
CA ASN A 65 -4.73 -11.57 -10.67
C ASN A 65 -5.79 -10.94 -9.74
N HIS A 66 -6.24 -11.67 -8.71
CA HIS A 66 -7.17 -11.15 -7.73
C HIS A 66 -6.59 -9.95 -6.97
N LEU A 67 -5.32 -10.04 -6.58
CA LEU A 67 -4.61 -8.96 -5.91
C LEU A 67 -4.35 -7.74 -6.81
N ALA A 68 -4.11 -7.94 -8.10
CA ALA A 68 -3.88 -6.86 -9.06
C ALA A 68 -5.19 -6.19 -9.53
N THR A 69 -6.32 -6.91 -9.47
CA THR A 69 -7.62 -6.41 -9.91
C THR A 69 -8.40 -5.85 -8.73
N VAL A 70 -8.46 -4.53 -8.63
CA VAL A 70 -9.18 -3.79 -7.57
C VAL A 70 -10.25 -2.89 -8.20
N ASP A 71 -11.24 -2.48 -7.42
CA ASP A 71 -12.31 -1.58 -7.87
C ASP A 71 -11.97 -0.09 -7.67
N TYR A 72 -10.82 0.20 -7.11
CA TYR A 72 -10.32 1.54 -6.76
C TYR A 72 -11.24 2.34 -5.82
N HIS A 73 -12.20 1.70 -5.22
CA HIS A 73 -13.16 2.32 -4.30
C HIS A 73 -13.16 1.58 -2.95
N LYS A 74 -13.69 0.35 -2.93
CA LYS A 74 -13.69 -0.49 -1.73
C LYS A 74 -12.34 -1.14 -1.52
N ARG A 75 -11.74 -1.63 -2.60
CA ARG A 75 -10.42 -2.26 -2.61
C ARG A 75 -9.47 -1.36 -3.38
N MET A 76 -8.37 -1.00 -2.76
CA MET A 76 -7.34 -0.19 -3.38
C MET A 76 -5.96 -0.75 -3.09
N ALA A 77 -5.06 -0.58 -4.06
CA ALA A 77 -3.65 -0.83 -3.85
C ALA A 77 -2.79 0.17 -4.63
N PHE A 78 -1.71 0.62 -3.99
CA PHE A 78 -0.64 1.36 -4.62
C PHE A 78 0.62 0.51 -4.68
N VAL A 79 1.33 0.61 -5.77
CA VAL A 79 2.63 -0.03 -5.99
C VAL A 79 3.72 1.01 -6.08
N ALA A 80 4.92 0.63 -5.64
CA ALA A 80 6.16 1.35 -5.90
C ALA A 80 6.91 0.62 -7.01
N GLU A 81 7.29 1.35 -8.06
CA GLU A 81 7.94 0.84 -9.25
C GLU A 81 9.27 1.56 -9.46
N VAL A 82 10.30 0.81 -9.83
CA VAL A 82 11.61 1.32 -10.23
C VAL A 82 11.99 0.77 -11.59
N GLU A 83 12.85 1.49 -12.29
CA GLU A 83 13.49 1.03 -13.51
C GLU A 83 14.86 0.45 -13.19
N GLU A 84 15.06 -0.82 -13.53
CA GLU A 84 16.36 -1.50 -13.44
C GLU A 84 16.76 -2.02 -14.83
N GLY A 85 17.72 -1.37 -15.44
CA GLY A 85 18.04 -1.58 -16.86
C GLY A 85 16.82 -1.24 -17.72
N ASP A 86 16.40 -2.15 -18.60
CA ASP A 86 15.23 -1.97 -19.47
C ASP A 86 13.92 -2.53 -18.88
N GLN A 87 13.90 -2.83 -17.58
CA GLN A 87 12.74 -3.46 -16.93
C GLN A 87 12.18 -2.61 -15.79
N LEU A 88 10.85 -2.48 -15.79
CA LEU A 88 10.11 -1.91 -14.67
C LEU A 88 9.81 -2.99 -13.64
N LYS A 89 10.28 -2.82 -12.41
CA LYS A 89 10.08 -3.77 -11.31
C LYS A 89 9.26 -3.16 -10.18
N LEU A 90 8.33 -3.94 -9.65
CA LEU A 90 7.65 -3.57 -8.41
C LEU A 90 8.58 -3.85 -7.23
N ILE A 91 8.75 -2.85 -6.37
CA ILE A 91 9.59 -2.94 -5.16
C ILE A 91 8.77 -2.91 -3.87
N GLY A 92 7.47 -2.68 -3.99
CA GLY A 92 6.56 -2.72 -2.85
C GLY A 92 5.11 -2.51 -3.26
N VAL A 93 4.20 -2.93 -2.40
CA VAL A 93 2.77 -2.72 -2.54
C VAL A 93 2.13 -2.48 -1.17
N ALA A 94 1.25 -1.49 -1.09
CA ALA A 94 0.35 -1.28 0.03
C ALA A 94 -1.09 -1.31 -0.47
N ARG A 95 -1.99 -1.89 0.33
CA ARG A 95 -3.40 -2.05 -0.02
C ARG A 95 -4.31 -1.90 1.18
N TYR A 96 -5.58 -1.62 0.91
CA TYR A 96 -6.63 -1.76 1.91
C TYR A 96 -7.84 -2.51 1.35
N GLU A 97 -8.60 -3.10 2.28
CA GLU A 97 -9.93 -3.69 2.08
C GLU A 97 -10.84 -3.20 3.20
N PRO A 98 -12.14 -2.90 2.92
CA PRO A 98 -13.02 -2.35 3.94
C PRO A 98 -13.29 -3.36 5.04
N LEU A 99 -13.41 -2.89 6.27
CA LEU A 99 -13.96 -3.68 7.37
C LEU A 99 -15.49 -3.68 7.29
N THR A 100 -16.08 -4.75 7.80
CA THR A 100 -17.55 -4.82 7.95
C THR A 100 -18.04 -3.79 8.98
N ALA A 101 -17.25 -3.56 10.03
CA ALA A 101 -17.51 -2.59 11.07
C ALA A 101 -16.19 -2.14 11.74
N PRO A 102 -16.00 -0.85 12.01
CA PRO A 102 -16.84 0.29 11.59
C PRO A 102 -16.73 0.59 10.09
N PRO A 103 -17.76 1.20 9.46
CA PRO A 103 -17.84 1.35 8.01
C PRO A 103 -16.82 2.34 7.41
N ASP A 104 -16.23 3.19 8.23
CA ASP A 104 -15.19 4.16 7.88
C ASP A 104 -13.77 3.65 8.16
N ALA A 105 -13.64 2.34 8.42
CA ALA A 105 -12.35 1.69 8.64
C ALA A 105 -12.06 0.64 7.56
N ALA A 106 -10.78 0.47 7.27
CA ALA A 106 -10.29 -0.54 6.35
C ALA A 106 -9.08 -1.28 6.92
N GLU A 107 -8.99 -2.58 6.67
CA GLU A 107 -7.78 -3.35 6.94
C GLU A 107 -6.71 -3.01 5.91
N MET A 108 -5.52 -2.68 6.36
CA MET A 108 -4.41 -2.40 5.48
C MET A 108 -3.31 -3.45 5.56
N ALA A 109 -2.65 -3.67 4.45
CA ALA A 109 -1.49 -4.54 4.36
C ALA A 109 -0.42 -3.91 3.47
N ILE A 110 0.85 -4.16 3.82
CA ILE A 110 1.99 -3.64 3.09
C ILE A 110 3.10 -4.68 3.01
N VAL A 111 3.84 -4.66 1.91
CA VAL A 111 5.12 -5.34 1.77
C VAL A 111 6.06 -4.51 0.91
N VAL A 112 7.35 -4.51 1.26
CA VAL A 112 8.44 -3.90 0.49
C VAL A 112 9.54 -4.93 0.35
N SER A 113 10.06 -5.09 -0.88
CA SER A 113 11.21 -5.96 -1.16
C SER A 113 12.35 -5.65 -0.20
N ASP A 114 13.01 -6.70 0.30
CA ASP A 114 14.01 -6.57 1.36
C ASP A 114 15.15 -5.61 0.99
N ASP A 115 15.59 -5.65 -0.28
CA ASP A 115 16.64 -4.75 -0.80
C ASP A 115 16.25 -3.27 -0.81
N TYR A 116 14.94 -2.96 -0.76
CA TYR A 116 14.41 -1.61 -0.81
C TYR A 116 13.78 -1.15 0.51
N GLN A 117 13.90 -1.97 1.57
CA GLN A 117 13.52 -1.54 2.92
C GLN A 117 14.46 -0.42 3.39
N HIS A 118 14.00 0.39 4.34
CA HIS A 118 14.73 1.56 4.89
C HIS A 118 14.98 2.73 3.91
N HIS A 119 14.59 2.62 2.62
CA HIS A 119 14.68 3.70 1.63
C HIS A 119 13.46 4.64 1.61
N GLY A 120 12.50 4.45 2.51
CA GLY A 120 11.31 5.29 2.61
C GLY A 120 10.10 4.80 1.80
N VAL A 121 10.26 3.73 1.00
CA VAL A 121 9.19 3.16 0.13
C VAL A 121 7.90 2.90 0.90
N GLY A 122 8.00 2.19 2.03
CA GLY A 122 6.81 1.84 2.83
C GLY A 122 6.06 3.07 3.34
N ARG A 123 6.78 4.10 3.78
CA ARG A 123 6.18 5.36 4.24
C ARG A 123 5.42 6.05 3.11
N LEU A 124 6.04 6.19 1.94
CA LEU A 124 5.42 6.82 0.77
C LEU A 124 4.18 6.06 0.32
N LEU A 125 4.25 4.73 0.26
CA LEU A 125 3.10 3.88 -0.08
C LEU A 125 1.94 4.07 0.89
N LEU A 126 2.19 4.02 2.22
CA LEU A 126 1.12 4.13 3.21
C LEU A 126 0.55 5.54 3.32
N HIS A 127 1.37 6.58 3.17
CA HIS A 127 0.84 7.94 3.11
C HIS A 127 -0.04 8.15 1.88
N THR A 128 0.40 7.69 0.70
CA THR A 128 -0.40 7.76 -0.53
C THR A 128 -1.71 6.98 -0.39
N LEU A 129 -1.65 5.77 0.18
CA LEU A 129 -2.84 4.94 0.40
C LEU A 129 -3.80 5.59 1.40
N GLY A 130 -3.28 6.16 2.50
CA GLY A 130 -4.09 6.86 3.52
C GLY A 130 -4.73 8.13 2.99
N ASP A 131 -3.98 8.93 2.22
CA ASP A 131 -4.51 10.13 1.56
C ASP A 131 -5.64 9.79 0.59
N TYR A 132 -5.47 8.71 -0.18
CA TYR A 132 -6.51 8.23 -1.08
C TYR A 132 -7.74 7.74 -0.31
N ALA A 133 -7.55 6.94 0.72
CA ALA A 133 -8.62 6.42 1.58
C ALA A 133 -9.46 7.55 2.20
N LEU A 134 -8.82 8.64 2.65
CA LEU A 134 -9.49 9.83 3.17
C LEU A 134 -10.43 10.48 2.15
N THR A 135 -10.06 10.50 0.85
CA THR A 135 -10.93 11.04 -0.21
C THR A 135 -12.21 10.23 -0.40
N LEU A 136 -12.21 8.98 0.04
CA LEU A 136 -13.35 8.06 -0.05
C LEU A 136 -14.12 7.91 1.29
N GLY A 137 -13.72 8.69 2.32
CA GLY A 137 -14.41 8.71 3.61
C GLY A 137 -13.90 7.67 4.62
N TYR A 138 -12.84 6.91 4.31
CA TYR A 138 -12.18 6.09 5.31
C TYR A 138 -11.35 6.98 6.24
N THR A 139 -11.51 6.80 7.54
CA THR A 139 -10.81 7.60 8.56
C THR A 139 -9.81 6.79 9.36
N THR A 140 -9.86 5.47 9.24
CA THR A 140 -9.07 4.57 10.08
C THR A 140 -8.54 3.39 9.29
N PHE A 141 -7.24 3.09 9.46
CA PHE A 141 -6.68 1.81 9.04
C PHE A 141 -6.47 0.89 10.24
N LEU A 142 -6.78 -0.39 10.05
CA LEU A 142 -6.38 -1.49 10.92
C LEU A 142 -5.21 -2.24 10.27
N ALA A 143 -4.13 -2.41 11.02
CA ALA A 143 -3.08 -3.37 10.70
C ALA A 143 -3.12 -4.53 11.69
N GLU A 144 -3.21 -5.74 11.18
CA GLU A 144 -2.97 -6.95 11.96
C GLU A 144 -1.50 -7.33 11.86
N VAL A 145 -0.83 -7.46 13.00
CA VAL A 145 0.63 -7.65 13.07
C VAL A 145 0.95 -8.72 14.11
N LEU A 146 1.82 -9.66 13.77
CA LEU A 146 2.35 -10.60 14.76
C LEU A 146 3.09 -9.85 15.85
N SER A 147 2.93 -10.27 17.10
CA SER A 147 3.48 -9.57 18.27
C SER A 147 5.00 -9.52 18.31
N ASP A 148 5.66 -10.44 17.61
CA ASP A 148 7.12 -10.50 17.44
C ASP A 148 7.64 -9.72 16.22
N ASN A 149 6.75 -9.18 15.38
CA ASN A 149 7.13 -8.30 14.27
C ASN A 149 7.39 -6.86 14.75
N TYR A 150 8.44 -6.71 15.56
CA TYR A 150 8.84 -5.40 16.12
C TYR A 150 9.14 -4.36 15.05
N ARG A 151 9.62 -4.80 13.87
CA ARG A 151 9.92 -3.89 12.75
C ARG A 151 8.64 -3.20 12.24
N MET A 152 7.57 -3.97 12.02
CA MET A 152 6.30 -3.42 11.55
C MET A 152 5.63 -2.55 12.62
N ILE A 153 5.68 -2.94 13.88
CA ILE A 153 5.14 -2.15 15.00
C ILE A 153 5.84 -0.79 15.06
N ALA A 154 7.18 -0.79 15.11
CA ALA A 154 7.97 0.43 15.12
C ALA A 154 7.80 1.26 13.83
N PHE A 155 7.52 0.62 12.70
CA PHE A 155 7.20 1.31 11.46
C PHE A 155 5.87 2.07 11.57
N CYS A 156 4.80 1.43 12.06
CA CYS A 156 3.51 2.08 12.31
C CYS A 156 3.64 3.28 13.25
N GLU A 157 4.43 3.16 14.34
CA GLU A 157 4.70 4.25 15.29
C GLU A 157 5.36 5.46 14.62
N ARG A 158 6.24 5.23 13.65
CA ARG A 158 6.95 6.30 12.92
C ARG A 158 6.18 6.93 11.77
N LEU A 159 5.01 6.41 11.40
CA LEU A 159 4.17 7.01 10.35
C LEU A 159 3.60 8.37 10.75
N GLY A 160 3.43 8.64 12.05
CA GLY A 160 2.90 9.90 12.57
C GLY A 160 1.37 9.93 12.67
N TYR A 161 0.69 8.82 12.43
CA TYR A 161 -0.73 8.67 12.73
C TYR A 161 -0.97 8.44 14.22
N PRO A 162 -2.03 8.97 14.84
CA PRO A 162 -2.46 8.53 16.16
C PRO A 162 -2.77 7.04 16.16
N LEU A 163 -2.21 6.30 17.13
CA LEU A 163 -2.34 4.86 17.20
C LEU A 163 -3.14 4.44 18.43
N ARG A 164 -3.94 3.38 18.27
CA ARG A 164 -4.49 2.57 19.35
C ARG A 164 -4.10 1.11 19.09
N ILE A 165 -3.38 0.52 20.01
CA ILE A 165 -2.87 -0.85 19.90
C ILE A 165 -3.61 -1.74 20.90
N LYS A 166 -4.18 -2.86 20.43
CA LYS A 166 -4.77 -3.92 21.24
C LYS A 166 -3.99 -5.21 20.98
N SER A 167 -3.52 -5.86 22.04
CA SER A 167 -2.88 -7.16 21.95
C SER A 167 -3.90 -8.26 22.17
N GLU A 168 -3.89 -9.29 21.34
CA GLU A 168 -4.77 -10.45 21.43
C GLU A 168 -3.99 -11.71 21.04
N GLY A 169 -3.61 -12.50 22.03
CA GLY A 169 -2.76 -13.67 21.85
C GLY A 169 -1.41 -13.28 21.20
N THR A 170 -1.11 -13.88 20.06
CA THR A 170 0.10 -13.63 19.28
C THR A 170 -0.04 -12.49 18.28
N MET A 171 -1.18 -11.79 18.27
CA MET A 171 -1.48 -10.70 17.34
C MET A 171 -1.54 -9.35 18.04
N ARG A 172 -1.21 -8.31 17.31
CA ARG A 172 -1.48 -6.90 17.66
C ARG A 172 -2.35 -6.28 16.58
N HIS A 173 -3.47 -5.73 17.01
CA HIS A 173 -4.37 -4.93 16.20
C HIS A 173 -3.98 -3.46 16.37
N ILE A 174 -3.41 -2.86 15.34
CA ILE A 174 -2.94 -1.48 15.33
C ILE A 174 -3.93 -0.63 14.54
N TRP A 175 -4.72 0.15 15.25
CA TRP A 175 -5.66 1.11 14.67
C TRP A 175 -4.96 2.43 14.46
N MET A 176 -4.92 2.92 13.24
CA MET A 176 -4.28 4.17 12.82
C MET A 176 -5.34 5.17 12.38
N THR A 177 -5.50 6.28 13.10
CA THR A 177 -6.38 7.37 12.66
C THR A 177 -5.70 8.14 11.54
N LEU A 178 -6.27 8.09 10.34
CA LEU A 178 -5.73 8.73 9.16
C LEU A 178 -5.75 10.27 9.27
N ARG A 179 -4.71 10.88 8.73
CA ARG A 179 -4.59 12.33 8.58
C ARG A 179 -3.93 12.64 7.24
N PRO A 180 -4.30 13.73 6.56
CA PRO A 180 -3.62 14.12 5.33
C PRO A 180 -2.12 14.20 5.51
N SER A 181 -1.37 13.63 4.60
CA SER A 181 0.09 13.69 4.61
C SER A 181 0.57 15.11 4.26
N LYS A 182 1.80 15.44 4.67
CA LYS A 182 2.42 16.71 4.28
C LYS A 182 2.62 16.81 2.77
N GLU A 183 2.86 15.67 2.12
CA GLU A 183 3.01 15.55 0.68
C GLU A 183 1.70 15.92 -0.04
N LEU A 184 0.54 15.49 0.47
CA LEU A 184 -0.76 15.87 -0.08
C LEU A 184 -1.05 17.36 0.12
N LEU A 185 -0.73 17.88 1.29
CA LEU A 185 -0.96 19.31 1.62
C LEU A 185 -0.05 20.24 0.80
N ALA A 186 1.10 19.75 0.34
CA ALA A 186 2.05 20.52 -0.48
C ALA A 186 1.79 20.41 -2.00
N ALA A 187 0.95 19.47 -2.44
CA ALA A 187 0.64 19.31 -3.85
C ALA A 187 -0.26 20.47 -4.34
N PRO A 188 0.06 21.13 -5.46
CA PRO A 188 -0.85 22.11 -6.04
C PRO A 188 -2.16 21.41 -6.40
N HIS A 189 -3.27 21.91 -5.86
CA HIS A 189 -4.61 21.47 -6.21
C HIS A 189 -4.85 21.76 -7.70
N THR A 190 -4.66 20.78 -8.56
CA THR A 190 -5.24 20.82 -9.90
C THR A 190 -6.74 20.61 -9.74
N SER A 191 -7.43 21.70 -9.45
CA SER A 191 -8.88 21.80 -9.54
C SER A 191 -9.27 21.39 -10.95
N GLY A 192 -9.89 20.22 -11.11
CA GLY A 192 -10.53 19.81 -12.33
C GLY A 192 -11.62 20.82 -12.65
N ALA A 193 -11.34 21.74 -13.57
CA ALA A 193 -12.32 22.64 -14.10
C ALA A 193 -13.44 21.80 -14.73
N ALA A 194 -14.60 21.85 -14.11
CA ALA A 194 -15.84 21.38 -14.71
C ALA A 194 -16.07 22.20 -15.98
N HIS A 195 -15.96 21.59 -17.14
CA HIS A 195 -16.57 22.14 -18.35
C HIS A 195 -18.08 22.04 -18.20
N ARG A 196 -18.67 23.20 -17.88
CA ARG A 196 -20.05 23.51 -18.28
C ARG A 196 -19.95 24.02 -19.72
N GLU A 197 -20.53 23.29 -20.63
CA GLU A 197 -21.33 23.78 -21.75
C GLU A 197 -22.10 22.62 -22.34
#